data_5ea24c1928dd778f99c2f3bb8ed8a941
#
_entry.id   5ea24c1928dd778f99c2f3bb8ed8a941
#
_cell.length_a   1.000
_cell.length_b   1.000
_cell.length_c   1.000
_cell.angle_alpha   90.00
_cell.angle_beta   90.00
_cell.angle_gamma   90.00
#
_symmetry.space_group_name_H-M   'P 1'
#
loop_
_entity.id
_entity.type
_entity.pdbx_description
1 polymer ?
#
loop_
_entity_poly.entity_id
_entity_poly.type
_entity_poly.pdbx_seq_one_letter_code
_entity_poly.pdbx_strand_id
1 'polypeptide(L)'
;MGSPLESSSTRMKPVEAQPEPAPRNVVVVGSAVAGVGASTLAALLARELTERGCKSVLVDADLNGGGLDVLLGVEDEDGSRFGDISAPLGKVDGKALLRELPVWDGVPLLACNPWRSENPQSWEIQACIRALAQVKDAVIVDAGQWRGLDDVPELAQATHITVVEMTVLGLARAKVAMKSRGTAERQKHGHIVGVEPRGVTRGRGVTTLEETENYLGHSLAAVVKPDAKLCGELLDGLGLRRPNRQTVKALAALTDELQESLEGKRVKHGTRTP
;
A
#
# COMPACT_ATOMS: atom_id res chain seq x y z
N MET A 1 -43.87 -59.85 -1.96
CA MET A 1 -43.96 -58.50 -1.35
C MET A 1 -42.63 -58.21 -0.75
N GLY A 2 -41.78 -57.49 -1.47
CA GLY A 2 -40.43 -57.08 -1.03
C GLY A 2 -40.41 -55.56 -0.93
N SER A 3 -40.17 -55.05 0.25
CA SER A 3 -40.02 -53.62 0.49
C SER A 3 -38.63 -53.12 0.00
N PRO A 4 -38.54 -51.93 -0.61
CA PRO A 4 -37.25 -51.37 -0.99
C PRO A 4 -36.57 -50.76 0.22
N LEU A 5 -35.26 -51.07 0.36
CA LEU A 5 -34.34 -50.45 1.29
C LEU A 5 -34.04 -49.01 0.84
N GLU A 6 -34.49 -48.03 1.61
CA GLU A 6 -34.13 -46.63 1.44
C GLU A 6 -32.65 -46.43 1.85
N SER A 7 -31.77 -46.20 0.90
CA SER A 7 -30.41 -45.76 1.14
C SER A 7 -30.39 -44.26 1.48
N SER A 8 -30.29 -43.92 2.75
CA SER A 8 -30.08 -42.54 3.18
C SER A 8 -28.63 -42.09 2.85
N SER A 9 -28.47 -41.46 1.70
CA SER A 9 -27.25 -40.76 1.35
C SER A 9 -27.14 -39.50 2.20
N THR A 10 -26.34 -39.55 3.24
CA THR A 10 -25.96 -38.37 4.04
C THR A 10 -25.06 -37.49 3.20
N ARG A 11 -25.63 -36.50 2.55
CA ARG A 11 -24.92 -35.49 1.80
C ARG A 11 -24.17 -34.64 2.79
N MET A 12 -22.86 -34.87 2.92
CA MET A 12 -21.94 -33.98 3.68
C MET A 12 -22.06 -32.58 3.08
N LYS A 13 -22.52 -31.63 3.90
CA LYS A 13 -22.46 -30.22 3.54
C LYS A 13 -20.97 -29.84 3.40
N PRO A 14 -20.60 -29.09 2.34
CA PRO A 14 -19.24 -28.54 2.27
C PRO A 14 -18.99 -27.74 3.55
N VAL A 15 -17.88 -28.01 4.20
CA VAL A 15 -17.38 -27.15 5.28
C VAL A 15 -17.00 -25.84 4.60
N GLU A 16 -17.82 -24.82 4.79
CA GLU A 16 -17.43 -23.45 4.40
C GLU A 16 -16.17 -23.12 5.19
N ALA A 17 -15.06 -23.08 4.48
CA ALA A 17 -13.80 -22.61 5.06
C ALA A 17 -14.05 -21.18 5.54
N GLN A 18 -13.93 -20.96 6.85
CA GLN A 18 -14.03 -19.60 7.39
C GLN A 18 -12.94 -18.75 6.73
N PRO A 19 -13.29 -17.57 6.22
CA PRO A 19 -12.30 -16.71 5.59
C PRO A 19 -11.20 -16.41 6.63
N GLU A 20 -9.94 -16.67 6.28
CA GLU A 20 -8.83 -16.31 7.12
C GLU A 20 -8.84 -14.80 7.41
N PRO A 21 -8.57 -14.39 8.65
CA PRO A 21 -8.56 -12.97 8.98
C PRO A 21 -7.51 -12.24 8.14
N ALA A 22 -7.85 -11.05 7.68
CA ALA A 22 -6.93 -10.25 6.89
C ALA A 22 -5.65 -9.90 7.70
N PRO A 23 -4.48 -9.89 7.05
CA PRO A 23 -3.23 -9.57 7.72
C PRO A 23 -3.24 -8.13 8.23
N ARG A 24 -2.69 -7.91 9.44
CA ARG A 24 -2.71 -6.62 10.13
C ARG A 24 -1.47 -5.76 9.87
N ASN A 25 -0.50 -6.30 9.19
CA ASN A 25 0.76 -5.66 8.84
C ASN A 25 0.80 -5.13 7.41
N VAL A 26 -0.37 -4.82 6.86
CA VAL A 26 -0.51 -4.19 5.55
C VAL A 26 -0.80 -2.70 5.73
N VAL A 27 -0.05 -1.88 5.02
CA VAL A 27 -0.20 -0.42 4.95
C VAL A 27 -0.44 -0.04 3.50
N VAL A 28 -1.54 0.63 3.22
CA VAL A 28 -1.92 1.02 1.85
C VAL A 28 -1.77 2.53 1.70
N VAL A 29 -1.00 2.95 0.73
CA VAL A 29 -0.76 4.36 0.41
C VAL A 29 -1.44 4.70 -0.90
N GLY A 30 -2.22 5.77 -0.90
CA GLY A 30 -2.86 6.23 -2.14
C GLY A 30 -3.38 7.65 -2.04
N SER A 31 -3.93 8.16 -3.13
CA SER A 31 -4.37 9.55 -3.24
C SER A 31 -5.64 9.70 -4.06
N ALA A 32 -6.32 10.83 -3.91
CA ALA A 32 -7.48 11.19 -4.74
C ALA A 32 -7.08 11.78 -6.10
N VAL A 33 -5.81 12.16 -6.27
CA VAL A 33 -5.30 12.90 -7.43
C VAL A 33 -3.99 12.27 -7.89
N ALA A 34 -3.85 12.03 -9.20
CA ALA A 34 -2.59 11.55 -9.77
C ALA A 34 -1.46 12.59 -9.60
N GLY A 35 -0.23 12.10 -9.51
CA GLY A 35 0.96 12.94 -9.51
C GLY A 35 1.25 13.71 -8.22
N VAL A 36 0.49 13.47 -7.13
CA VAL A 36 0.76 14.13 -5.82
C VAL A 36 1.87 13.44 -5.03
N GLY A 37 2.41 12.32 -5.50
CA GLY A 37 3.56 11.64 -4.89
C GLY A 37 3.19 10.46 -3.98
N ALA A 38 2.03 9.81 -4.17
CA ALA A 38 1.63 8.64 -3.39
C ALA A 38 2.65 7.49 -3.53
N SER A 39 3.03 7.13 -4.75
CA SER A 39 4.05 6.10 -5.04
C SER A 39 5.41 6.43 -4.43
N THR A 40 5.82 7.70 -4.55
CA THR A 40 7.05 8.21 -3.91
C THR A 40 6.99 8.05 -2.39
N LEU A 41 5.85 8.40 -1.78
CA LEU A 41 5.66 8.25 -0.33
C LEU A 41 5.68 6.79 0.09
N ALA A 42 5.00 5.90 -0.64
CA ALA A 42 4.99 4.45 -0.37
C ALA A 42 6.41 3.88 -0.36
N ALA A 43 7.20 4.21 -1.37
CA ALA A 43 8.60 3.78 -1.48
C ALA A 43 9.47 4.34 -0.34
N LEU A 44 9.35 5.63 -0.04
CA LEU A 44 10.10 6.27 1.05
C LEU A 44 9.78 5.65 2.42
N LEU A 45 8.50 5.34 2.69
CA LEU A 45 8.08 4.67 3.93
C LEU A 45 8.63 3.23 4.01
N ALA A 46 8.56 2.47 2.92
CA ALA A 46 9.11 1.11 2.88
C ALA A 46 10.62 1.10 3.15
N ARG A 47 11.36 2.06 2.56
CA ARG A 47 12.79 2.22 2.79
C ARG A 47 13.09 2.63 4.23
N GLU A 48 12.42 3.65 4.75
CA GLU A 48 12.62 4.13 6.12
C GLU A 48 12.35 3.03 7.15
N LEU A 49 11.28 2.26 6.99
CA LEU A 49 10.99 1.09 7.83
C LEU A 49 12.12 0.04 7.75
N THR A 50 12.62 -0.23 6.54
CA THR A 50 13.73 -1.19 6.35
C THR A 50 15.01 -0.71 7.00
N GLU A 51 15.37 0.57 6.87
CA GLU A 51 16.53 1.17 7.50
C GLU A 51 16.46 1.12 9.04
N ARG A 52 15.26 1.10 9.61
CA ARG A 52 15.00 0.92 11.04
C ARG A 52 14.93 -0.55 11.49
N GLY A 53 15.21 -1.49 10.61
CA GLY A 53 15.24 -2.93 10.90
C GLY A 53 13.91 -3.66 10.77
N CYS A 54 12.84 -2.97 10.34
CA CYS A 54 11.57 -3.60 10.01
C CYS A 54 11.67 -4.26 8.63
N LYS A 55 11.50 -5.57 8.54
CA LYS A 55 11.56 -6.29 7.26
C LYS A 55 10.35 -5.92 6.41
N SER A 56 10.45 -4.87 5.61
CA SER A 56 9.38 -4.42 4.73
C SER A 56 9.44 -5.04 3.33
N VAL A 57 8.35 -4.96 2.60
CA VAL A 57 8.22 -5.24 1.16
C VAL A 57 7.29 -4.21 0.55
N LEU A 58 7.58 -3.78 -0.68
CA LEU A 58 6.79 -2.83 -1.43
C LEU A 58 6.02 -3.56 -2.54
N VAL A 59 4.74 -3.27 -2.68
CA VAL A 59 3.86 -3.88 -3.68
C VAL A 59 3.21 -2.77 -4.50
N ASP A 60 3.40 -2.79 -5.81
CA ASP A 60 2.72 -1.92 -6.77
C ASP A 60 1.33 -2.49 -7.08
N ALA A 61 0.29 -1.86 -6.58
CA ALA A 61 -1.09 -2.21 -6.89
C ALA A 61 -1.80 -1.12 -7.70
N ASP A 62 -1.08 -0.12 -8.21
CA ASP A 62 -1.61 0.84 -9.19
C ASP A 62 -1.57 0.25 -10.61
N LEU A 63 -2.47 -0.69 -10.85
CA LEU A 63 -2.54 -1.44 -12.12
C LEU A 63 -2.77 -0.56 -13.35
N ASN A 64 -3.23 0.67 -13.18
CA ASN A 64 -3.53 1.59 -14.27
C ASN A 64 -2.45 2.66 -14.45
N GLY A 65 -1.76 3.02 -13.37
CA GLY A 65 -0.66 3.97 -13.38
C GLY A 65 0.66 3.31 -13.76
N GLY A 66 0.94 2.17 -13.12
CA GLY A 66 2.14 1.36 -13.33
C GLY A 66 3.46 2.10 -13.12
N GLY A 67 4.57 1.37 -13.26
CA GLY A 67 5.88 2.00 -13.33
C GLY A 67 6.49 2.35 -11.98
N LEU A 68 6.12 1.65 -10.91
CA LEU A 68 6.82 1.81 -9.64
C LEU A 68 8.28 1.33 -9.74
N ASP A 69 8.57 0.30 -10.53
CA ASP A 69 9.92 -0.15 -10.87
C ASP A 69 10.71 0.93 -11.63
N VAL A 70 10.09 1.61 -12.60
CA VAL A 70 10.68 2.76 -13.32
C VAL A 70 10.91 3.94 -12.37
N LEU A 71 9.96 4.25 -11.48
CA LEU A 71 10.12 5.30 -10.46
C LEU A 71 11.35 5.03 -9.58
N LEU A 72 11.62 3.76 -9.29
CA LEU A 72 12.71 3.33 -8.43
C LEU A 72 14.03 3.10 -9.19
N GLY A 73 14.00 3.03 -10.52
CA GLY A 73 15.15 2.74 -11.38
C GLY A 73 15.61 1.29 -11.29
N VAL A 74 14.65 0.35 -11.20
CA VAL A 74 14.89 -1.10 -11.12
C VAL A 74 14.11 -1.87 -12.18
N GLU A 75 13.64 -1.19 -13.23
CA GLU A 75 12.88 -1.80 -14.33
C GLU A 75 13.68 -2.84 -15.11
N ASP A 76 15.00 -2.65 -15.20
CA ASP A 76 15.92 -3.56 -15.89
C ASP A 76 16.54 -4.63 -14.95
N GLU A 77 16.25 -4.56 -13.64
CA GLU A 77 16.74 -5.56 -12.69
C GLU A 77 16.05 -6.90 -12.88
N ASP A 78 16.83 -7.98 -12.80
CA ASP A 78 16.31 -9.35 -12.85
C ASP A 78 15.35 -9.60 -11.68
N GLY A 79 14.28 -10.33 -11.95
CA GLY A 79 13.32 -10.75 -10.94
C GLY A 79 11.89 -10.80 -11.44
N SER A 80 11.05 -11.49 -10.67
CA SER A 80 9.65 -11.68 -11.00
C SER A 80 8.82 -10.41 -10.81
N ARG A 81 7.85 -10.23 -11.69
CA ARG A 81 6.79 -9.21 -11.61
C ARG A 81 5.45 -9.93 -11.45
N PHE A 82 4.36 -9.20 -11.23
CA PHE A 82 3.03 -9.83 -11.07
C PHE A 82 2.68 -10.80 -12.20
N GLY A 83 3.00 -10.47 -13.44
CA GLY A 83 2.72 -11.34 -14.61
C GLY A 83 3.49 -12.65 -14.65
N ASP A 84 4.54 -12.80 -13.86
CA ASP A 84 5.36 -14.02 -13.80
C ASP A 84 4.89 -14.94 -12.66
N ILE A 85 3.95 -14.47 -11.82
CA ILE A 85 3.51 -15.19 -10.62
C ILE A 85 2.30 -16.06 -10.97
N SER A 86 2.42 -17.33 -10.68
CA SER A 86 1.29 -18.26 -10.71
C SER A 86 0.80 -18.52 -9.30
N ALA A 87 -0.50 -18.29 -9.07
CA ALA A 87 -1.14 -18.49 -7.78
C ALA A 87 -2.20 -19.61 -7.86
N PRO A 88 -1.83 -20.86 -8.08
CA PRO A 88 -2.79 -21.95 -8.21
C PRO A 88 -3.62 -22.05 -6.93
N LEU A 89 -4.94 -22.09 -7.10
CA LEU A 89 -5.91 -22.13 -5.99
C LEU A 89 -5.78 -20.93 -5.01
N GLY A 90 -5.28 -19.78 -5.47
CA GLY A 90 -5.11 -18.58 -4.64
C GLY A 90 -4.01 -18.71 -3.57
N LYS A 91 -3.02 -19.57 -3.76
CA LYS A 91 -1.91 -19.78 -2.82
C LYS A 91 -0.57 -19.45 -3.48
N VAL A 92 0.27 -18.74 -2.72
CA VAL A 92 1.64 -18.38 -3.10
C VAL A 92 2.56 -18.70 -1.92
N ASP A 93 3.74 -19.24 -2.17
CA ASP A 93 4.78 -19.36 -1.14
C ASP A 93 5.51 -18.02 -1.00
N GLY A 94 5.28 -17.32 0.11
CA GLY A 94 5.86 -16.00 0.35
C GLY A 94 7.38 -16.00 0.44
N LYS A 95 8.02 -17.10 0.90
CA LYS A 95 9.49 -17.19 0.96
C LYS A 95 10.08 -17.42 -0.43
N ALA A 96 9.42 -18.23 -1.26
CA ALA A 96 9.82 -18.43 -2.63
C ALA A 96 9.66 -17.12 -3.42
N LEU A 97 8.50 -16.49 -3.32
CA LEU A 97 8.23 -15.20 -3.95
C LEU A 97 9.31 -14.16 -3.61
N LEU A 98 9.62 -13.96 -2.32
CA LEU A 98 10.63 -12.97 -1.89
C LEU A 98 12.03 -13.18 -2.50
N ARG A 99 12.42 -14.42 -2.81
CA ARG A 99 13.73 -14.71 -3.41
C ARG A 99 13.81 -14.31 -4.87
N GLU A 100 12.66 -14.18 -5.49
CA GLU A 100 12.55 -13.88 -6.93
C GLU A 100 12.27 -12.39 -7.18
N LEU A 101 11.98 -11.60 -6.14
CA LEU A 101 11.70 -10.16 -6.30
C LEU A 101 12.98 -9.36 -6.50
N PRO A 102 12.98 -8.35 -7.38
CA PRO A 102 14.03 -7.35 -7.42
C PRO A 102 14.07 -6.57 -6.10
N VAL A 103 15.21 -5.98 -5.80
CA VAL A 103 15.44 -5.29 -4.52
C VAL A 103 15.90 -3.86 -4.78
N TRP A 104 15.16 -2.89 -4.26
CA TRP A 104 15.51 -1.50 -4.26
C TRP A 104 15.90 -1.03 -2.84
N ASP A 105 17.11 -0.51 -2.64
CA ASP A 105 17.63 -0.02 -1.34
C ASP A 105 17.32 -0.97 -0.16
N GLY A 106 17.41 -2.29 -0.38
CA GLY A 106 17.13 -3.33 0.62
C GLY A 106 15.64 -3.70 0.76
N VAL A 107 14.75 -3.06 0.01
CA VAL A 107 13.31 -3.34 -0.03
C VAL A 107 12.98 -4.22 -1.22
N PRO A 108 12.50 -5.46 -1.03
CA PRO A 108 11.96 -6.25 -2.14
C PRO A 108 10.74 -5.57 -2.74
N LEU A 109 10.62 -5.61 -4.07
CA LEU A 109 9.57 -4.97 -4.83
C LEU A 109 8.78 -5.99 -5.66
N LEU A 110 7.48 -6.06 -5.44
CA LEU A 110 6.56 -6.72 -6.35
C LEU A 110 5.86 -5.66 -7.20
N ALA A 111 6.29 -5.50 -8.45
CA ALA A 111 5.77 -4.51 -9.39
C ALA A 111 4.92 -5.14 -10.49
N CYS A 112 4.07 -4.32 -11.12
CA CYS A 112 3.47 -4.63 -12.39
C CYS A 112 4.49 -4.40 -13.52
N ASN A 113 4.42 -5.23 -14.56
CA ASN A 113 5.15 -4.98 -15.81
C ASN A 113 4.15 -4.58 -16.90
N PRO A 114 3.92 -3.31 -17.14
CA PRO A 114 2.92 -2.85 -18.11
C PRO A 114 3.28 -3.21 -19.56
N TRP A 115 4.54 -3.60 -19.81
CA TRP A 115 5.04 -3.91 -21.16
C TRP A 115 4.90 -5.38 -21.55
N ARG A 116 4.72 -6.29 -20.59
CA ARG A 116 4.85 -7.74 -20.82
C ARG A 116 3.70 -8.59 -20.35
N SER A 117 2.81 -8.10 -19.52
CA SER A 117 1.79 -8.94 -18.89
C SER A 117 0.41 -8.29 -18.86
N GLU A 118 -0.60 -9.14 -18.83
CA GLU A 118 -1.93 -8.71 -18.45
C GLU A 118 -1.92 -8.27 -16.97
N ASN A 119 -2.82 -7.36 -16.62
CA ASN A 119 -2.98 -6.94 -15.23
C ASN A 119 -3.36 -8.15 -14.37
N PRO A 120 -2.76 -8.31 -13.17
CA PRO A 120 -3.13 -9.37 -12.26
C PRO A 120 -4.59 -9.24 -11.85
N GLN A 121 -5.24 -10.37 -11.65
CA GLN A 121 -6.58 -10.41 -11.10
C GLN A 121 -6.56 -10.07 -9.60
N SER A 122 -7.68 -9.56 -9.06
CA SER A 122 -7.78 -9.19 -7.65
C SER A 122 -7.40 -10.33 -6.69
N TRP A 123 -7.74 -11.57 -7.05
CA TRP A 123 -7.39 -12.75 -6.24
C TRP A 123 -5.89 -13.09 -6.26
N GLU A 124 -5.16 -12.76 -7.33
CA GLU A 124 -3.70 -12.92 -7.41
C GLU A 124 -3.00 -11.89 -6.55
N ILE A 125 -3.45 -10.63 -6.60
CA ILE A 125 -2.97 -9.57 -5.71
C ILE A 125 -3.21 -9.97 -4.25
N GLN A 126 -4.39 -10.47 -3.94
CA GLN A 126 -4.76 -10.96 -2.62
C GLN A 126 -3.81 -12.08 -2.15
N ALA A 127 -3.57 -13.09 -3.00
CA ALA A 127 -2.69 -14.21 -2.68
C ALA A 127 -1.26 -13.75 -2.40
N CYS A 128 -0.72 -12.84 -3.22
CA CYS A 128 0.61 -12.29 -3.03
C CYS A 128 0.73 -11.46 -1.74
N ILE A 129 -0.23 -10.57 -1.47
CA ILE A 129 -0.23 -9.76 -0.24
C ILE A 129 -0.30 -10.65 1.00
N ARG A 130 -1.17 -11.67 1.02
CA ARG A 130 -1.25 -12.64 2.12
C ARG A 130 0.06 -13.38 2.34
N ALA A 131 0.65 -13.90 1.25
CA ALA A 131 1.91 -14.64 1.32
C ALA A 131 3.07 -13.77 1.84
N LEU A 132 3.17 -12.53 1.35
CA LEU A 132 4.18 -11.58 1.79
C LEU A 132 3.97 -11.15 3.24
N ALA A 133 2.72 -10.94 3.68
CA ALA A 133 2.39 -10.56 5.04
C ALA A 133 2.74 -11.65 6.08
N GLN A 134 2.79 -12.92 5.69
CA GLN A 134 3.22 -14.01 6.58
C GLN A 134 4.73 -14.03 6.85
N VAL A 135 5.54 -13.45 5.97
CA VAL A 135 7.00 -13.57 5.99
C VAL A 135 7.73 -12.24 6.17
N LYS A 136 7.00 -11.13 6.14
CA LYS A 136 7.50 -9.76 6.33
C LYS A 136 6.86 -9.10 7.56
N ASP A 137 7.54 -8.10 8.10
CA ASP A 137 7.03 -7.31 9.22
C ASP A 137 6.02 -6.26 8.75
N ALA A 138 6.22 -5.72 7.55
CA ALA A 138 5.34 -4.76 6.92
C ALA A 138 5.21 -5.02 5.41
N VAL A 139 3.99 -4.93 4.88
CA VAL A 139 3.68 -4.91 3.45
C VAL A 139 3.15 -3.52 3.11
N ILE A 140 3.93 -2.74 2.39
CA ILE A 140 3.54 -1.41 1.93
C ILE A 140 2.98 -1.55 0.52
N VAL A 141 1.74 -1.14 0.33
CA VAL A 141 1.02 -1.25 -0.95
C VAL A 141 0.83 0.13 -1.54
N ASP A 142 1.40 0.38 -2.70
CA ASP A 142 1.08 1.55 -3.51
C ASP A 142 -0.24 1.31 -4.24
N ALA A 143 -1.24 2.06 -3.88
CA ALA A 143 -2.59 1.98 -4.42
C ALA A 143 -2.89 3.08 -5.45
N GLY A 144 -1.91 3.89 -5.82
CA GLY A 144 -2.08 5.00 -6.74
C GLY A 144 -3.30 5.86 -6.42
N GLN A 145 -4.28 5.84 -7.32
CA GLN A 145 -5.57 6.52 -7.12
C GLN A 145 -6.65 5.61 -6.53
N TRP A 146 -6.28 4.49 -5.93
CA TRP A 146 -7.18 3.52 -5.31
C TRP A 146 -8.11 2.77 -6.27
N ARG A 147 -7.88 2.81 -7.54
CA ARG A 147 -8.76 2.20 -8.54
C ARG A 147 -8.57 0.67 -8.56
N GLY A 148 -9.67 -0.07 -8.59
CA GLY A 148 -9.66 -1.52 -8.75
C GLY A 148 -9.23 -2.33 -7.52
N LEU A 149 -9.14 -1.71 -6.33
CA LEU A 149 -8.70 -2.37 -5.11
C LEU A 149 -9.82 -2.69 -4.12
N ASP A 150 -11.06 -2.33 -4.44
CA ASP A 150 -12.22 -2.59 -3.56
C ASP A 150 -12.51 -4.08 -3.42
N ASP A 151 -12.10 -4.89 -4.40
CA ASP A 151 -12.29 -6.34 -4.44
C ASP A 151 -11.20 -7.13 -3.70
N VAL A 152 -10.22 -6.44 -3.07
CA VAL A 152 -9.15 -7.07 -2.29
C VAL A 152 -9.41 -6.85 -0.80
N PRO A 153 -9.98 -7.83 -0.08
CA PRO A 153 -10.41 -7.65 1.32
C PRO A 153 -9.30 -7.25 2.28
N GLU A 154 -8.07 -7.68 2.02
CA GLU A 154 -6.89 -7.33 2.83
C GLU A 154 -6.63 -5.83 2.83
N LEU A 155 -6.83 -5.19 1.68
CA LEU A 155 -6.65 -3.74 1.55
C LEU A 155 -7.75 -2.98 2.26
N ALA A 156 -8.95 -3.55 2.38
CA ALA A 156 -10.05 -2.92 3.09
C ALA A 156 -9.81 -2.79 4.61
N GLN A 157 -9.06 -3.73 5.21
CA GLN A 157 -8.75 -3.78 6.64
C GLN A 157 -7.35 -3.26 6.99
N ALA A 158 -6.57 -2.87 5.99
CA ALA A 158 -5.23 -2.34 6.15
C ALA A 158 -5.20 -0.98 6.87
N THR A 159 -4.03 -0.57 7.33
CA THR A 159 -3.79 0.83 7.70
C THR A 159 -3.71 1.66 6.43
N HIS A 160 -4.51 2.71 6.32
CA HIS A 160 -4.57 3.55 5.13
C HIS A 160 -3.79 4.85 5.32
N ILE A 161 -2.99 5.22 4.33
CA ILE A 161 -2.36 6.54 4.23
C ILE A 161 -2.92 7.24 3.01
N THR A 162 -3.62 8.34 3.23
CA THR A 162 -4.18 9.16 2.15
C THR A 162 -3.29 10.37 1.91
N VAL A 163 -2.70 10.43 0.72
CA VAL A 163 -1.89 11.58 0.30
C VAL A 163 -2.79 12.64 -0.31
N VAL A 164 -2.67 13.86 0.20
CA VAL A 164 -3.55 14.98 -0.16
C VAL A 164 -2.73 16.18 -0.59
N GLU A 165 -2.99 16.70 -1.78
CA GLU A 165 -2.39 17.96 -2.20
C GLU A 165 -3.03 19.14 -1.43
N MET A 166 -2.21 19.95 -0.79
CA MET A 166 -2.64 21.09 0.04
C MET A 166 -3.02 22.30 -0.82
N THR A 167 -4.01 22.10 -1.71
CA THR A 167 -4.64 23.13 -2.54
C THR A 167 -6.16 23.05 -2.38
N VAL A 168 -6.87 24.12 -2.69
CA VAL A 168 -8.34 24.13 -2.64
C VAL A 168 -8.93 22.98 -3.47
N LEU A 169 -8.42 22.75 -4.68
CA LEU A 169 -8.90 21.68 -5.55
C LEU A 169 -8.48 20.29 -5.06
N GLY A 170 -7.24 20.15 -4.60
CA GLY A 170 -6.73 18.91 -4.02
C GLY A 170 -7.55 18.46 -2.80
N LEU A 171 -7.83 19.39 -1.89
CA LEU A 171 -8.66 19.14 -0.71
C LEU A 171 -10.10 18.77 -1.06
N ALA A 172 -10.71 19.45 -2.03
CA ALA A 172 -12.06 19.14 -2.48
C ALA A 172 -12.14 17.70 -3.04
N ARG A 173 -11.18 17.29 -3.87
CA ARG A 173 -11.10 15.94 -4.42
C ARG A 173 -10.83 14.89 -3.34
N ALA A 174 -9.91 15.20 -2.40
CA ALA A 174 -9.62 14.32 -1.28
C ALA A 174 -10.87 14.08 -0.42
N LYS A 175 -11.62 15.13 -0.10
CA LYS A 175 -12.86 15.02 0.69
C LYS A 175 -13.92 14.16 0.01
N VAL A 176 -14.07 14.27 -1.31
CA VAL A 176 -14.97 13.40 -2.09
C VAL A 176 -14.50 11.95 -2.05
N ALA A 177 -13.21 11.69 -2.29
CA ALA A 177 -12.64 10.34 -2.27
C ALA A 177 -12.74 9.70 -0.88
N MET A 178 -12.46 10.44 0.18
CA MET A 178 -12.62 9.97 1.56
C MET A 178 -14.07 9.62 1.88
N LYS A 179 -15.02 10.43 1.40
CA LYS A 179 -16.46 10.17 1.62
C LYS A 179 -16.95 8.95 0.84
N SER A 180 -16.55 8.79 -0.41
CA SER A 180 -16.98 7.66 -1.26
C SER A 180 -16.41 6.31 -0.78
N ARG A 181 -15.24 6.32 -0.14
CA ARG A 181 -14.56 5.13 0.40
C ARG A 181 -14.94 4.83 1.84
N GLY A 182 -15.78 5.68 2.43
CA GLY A 182 -16.06 5.76 3.83
C GLY A 182 -16.89 4.61 4.39
N THR A 183 -16.24 3.79 5.20
CA THR A 183 -16.84 3.41 6.47
C THR A 183 -16.07 4.16 7.56
N ALA A 184 -16.77 4.64 8.58
CA ALA A 184 -16.17 5.32 9.74
C ALA A 184 -15.03 4.49 10.40
N GLU A 185 -15.01 3.18 10.16
CA GLU A 185 -13.96 2.26 10.63
C GLU A 185 -12.65 2.38 9.86
N ARG A 186 -12.68 2.56 8.53
CA ARG A 186 -11.46 2.80 7.71
C ARG A 186 -10.78 4.12 8.08
N GLN A 187 -11.57 5.12 8.50
CA GLN A 187 -11.05 6.43 8.92
C GLN A 187 -10.40 6.40 10.32
N LYS A 188 -10.79 5.48 11.19
CA LYS A 188 -10.23 5.37 12.56
C LYS A 188 -8.78 4.89 12.62
N HIS A 189 -8.29 4.24 11.58
CA HIS A 189 -6.94 3.69 11.50
C HIS A 189 -6.15 4.26 10.31
N GLY A 190 -6.60 5.40 9.77
CA GLY A 190 -5.98 6.04 8.62
C GLY A 190 -5.17 7.28 9.01
N HIS A 191 -4.08 7.49 8.27
CA HIS A 191 -3.27 8.70 8.35
C HIS A 191 -3.50 9.55 7.10
N ILE A 192 -3.43 10.86 7.26
CA ILE A 192 -3.46 11.80 6.15
C ILE A 192 -2.10 12.49 6.07
N VAL A 193 -1.51 12.48 4.87
CA VAL A 193 -0.25 13.18 4.60
C VAL A 193 -0.55 14.31 3.62
N GLY A 194 -0.30 15.54 4.07
CA GLY A 194 -0.40 16.72 3.22
C GLY A 194 0.87 16.87 2.38
N VAL A 195 0.69 17.20 1.10
CA VAL A 195 1.80 17.52 0.19
C VAL A 195 1.59 18.93 -0.36
N GLU A 196 2.56 19.81 -0.15
CA GLU A 196 2.52 21.13 -0.77
C GLU A 196 2.72 21.00 -2.29
N PRO A 197 1.96 21.73 -3.11
CA PRO A 197 2.03 21.63 -4.57
C PRO A 197 3.39 22.07 -5.10
N ARG A 198 3.82 21.46 -6.21
CA ARG A 198 5.05 21.81 -6.91
C ARG A 198 4.85 23.01 -7.82
N GLY A 199 5.89 23.81 -8.04
CA GLY A 199 5.89 24.88 -9.05
C GLY A 199 5.08 26.11 -8.69
N VAL A 200 4.56 26.23 -7.47
CA VAL A 200 3.84 27.44 -7.02
C VAL A 200 4.78 28.44 -6.37
N THR A 201 4.50 29.71 -6.59
CA THR A 201 5.19 30.79 -5.88
C THR A 201 4.84 30.75 -4.40
N ARG A 202 5.80 30.88 -3.51
CA ARG A 202 5.59 30.85 -2.06
C ARG A 202 4.36 31.68 -1.64
N GLY A 203 3.46 31.04 -0.90
CA GLY A 203 2.28 31.68 -0.32
C GLY A 203 1.08 31.88 -1.26
N ARG A 204 1.11 31.34 -2.51
CA ARG A 204 -0.05 31.38 -3.40
C ARG A 204 -0.56 29.97 -3.68
N GLY A 205 -1.87 29.76 -3.48
CA GLY A 205 -2.55 28.51 -3.83
C GLY A 205 -2.27 27.32 -2.90
N VAL A 206 -1.48 27.52 -1.85
CA VAL A 206 -1.21 26.52 -0.81
C VAL A 206 -2.09 26.82 0.41
N THR A 207 -2.86 25.85 0.85
CA THR A 207 -3.60 25.95 2.11
C THR A 207 -2.66 25.72 3.30
N THR A 208 -2.93 26.42 4.40
CA THR A 208 -2.20 26.19 5.65
C THR A 208 -2.55 24.83 6.25
N LEU A 209 -1.75 24.38 7.22
CA LEU A 209 -2.05 23.17 8.00
C LEU A 209 -3.45 23.26 8.63
N GLU A 210 -3.72 24.35 9.33
CA GLU A 210 -4.99 24.59 10.03
C GLU A 210 -6.19 24.60 9.06
N GLU A 211 -6.08 25.30 7.93
CA GLU A 211 -7.15 25.32 6.91
C GLU A 211 -7.39 23.92 6.32
N THR A 212 -6.31 23.15 6.09
CA THR A 212 -6.39 21.81 5.57
C THR A 212 -7.09 20.86 6.55
N GLU A 213 -6.67 20.86 7.81
CA GLU A 213 -7.25 20.02 8.87
C GLU A 213 -8.71 20.39 9.13
N ASN A 214 -9.03 21.68 9.22
CA ASN A 214 -10.41 22.16 9.39
C ASN A 214 -11.31 21.75 8.21
N TYR A 215 -10.82 21.85 6.98
CA TYR A 215 -11.60 21.47 5.81
C TYR A 215 -11.84 19.97 5.73
N LEU A 216 -10.83 19.17 5.99
CA LEU A 216 -10.93 17.70 5.96
C LEU A 216 -11.68 17.14 7.17
N GLY A 217 -11.60 17.81 8.31
CA GLY A 217 -12.10 17.34 9.61
C GLY A 217 -11.19 16.29 10.26
N HIS A 218 -9.91 16.26 9.88
CA HIS A 218 -8.90 15.32 10.34
C HIS A 218 -7.53 15.97 10.44
N SER A 219 -6.75 15.57 11.44
CA SER A 219 -5.35 16.01 11.57
C SER A 219 -4.45 15.37 10.51
N LEU A 220 -3.41 16.10 10.11
CA LEU A 220 -2.37 15.59 9.24
C LEU A 220 -1.27 14.91 10.07
N ALA A 221 -0.93 13.68 9.71
CA ALA A 221 0.20 12.96 10.32
C ALA A 221 1.55 13.54 9.90
N ALA A 222 1.63 14.10 8.70
CA ALA A 222 2.84 14.75 8.18
C ALA A 222 2.49 15.75 7.09
N VAL A 223 3.39 16.73 6.88
CA VAL A 223 3.35 17.64 5.72
C VAL A 223 4.68 17.53 4.98
N VAL A 224 4.60 17.12 3.72
CA VAL A 224 5.75 16.99 2.83
C VAL A 224 5.84 18.22 1.93
N LYS A 225 7.02 18.85 1.93
CA LYS A 225 7.29 19.99 1.06
C LYS A 225 7.94 19.55 -0.25
N PRO A 226 7.80 20.34 -1.32
CA PRO A 226 8.45 20.06 -2.59
C PRO A 226 9.97 19.90 -2.44
N ASP A 227 10.49 18.83 -3.02
CA ASP A 227 11.92 18.59 -3.16
C ASP A 227 12.31 18.72 -4.63
N ALA A 228 12.80 19.90 -5.00
CA ALA A 228 13.16 20.20 -6.39
C ALA A 228 14.29 19.31 -6.92
N LYS A 229 15.25 18.94 -6.05
CA LYS A 229 16.35 18.05 -6.42
C LYS A 229 15.83 16.65 -6.72
N LEU A 230 15.04 16.08 -5.81
CA LEU A 230 14.44 14.76 -5.99
C LEU A 230 13.55 14.71 -7.23
N CYS A 231 12.77 15.78 -7.46
CA CYS A 231 11.94 15.92 -8.66
C CYS A 231 12.79 15.93 -9.93
N GLY A 232 13.91 16.69 -9.96
CA GLY A 232 14.83 16.71 -11.10
C GLY A 232 15.42 15.34 -11.37
N GLU A 233 15.92 14.67 -10.35
CA GLU A 233 16.51 13.32 -10.46
C GLU A 233 15.51 12.30 -11.02
N LEU A 234 14.24 12.35 -10.60
CA LEU A 234 13.18 11.49 -11.13
C LEU A 234 12.86 11.82 -12.61
N LEU A 235 12.83 13.09 -12.98
CA LEU A 235 12.60 13.52 -14.37
C LEU A 235 13.77 13.15 -15.30
N ASP A 236 14.99 13.08 -14.75
CA ASP A 236 16.19 12.65 -15.46
C ASP A 236 16.29 11.10 -15.54
N GLY A 237 15.32 10.35 -15.01
CA GLY A 237 15.32 8.88 -15.02
C GLY A 237 16.35 8.25 -14.09
N LEU A 238 16.81 8.97 -13.06
CA LEU A 238 17.83 8.47 -12.13
C LEU A 238 17.27 7.60 -11.00
N GLY A 239 15.97 7.30 -11.05
CA GLY A 239 15.26 6.59 -10.00
C GLY A 239 15.06 7.42 -8.72
N LEU A 240 14.33 6.88 -7.77
CA LEU A 240 14.04 7.53 -6.50
C LEU A 240 15.25 7.49 -5.58
N ARG A 241 15.89 8.65 -5.39
CA ARG A 241 17.02 8.83 -4.52
C ARG A 241 16.62 9.28 -3.12
N ARG A 242 17.61 9.59 -2.26
CA ARG A 242 17.32 10.07 -0.90
C ARG A 242 16.72 11.47 -0.93
N PRO A 243 15.57 11.69 -0.28
CA PRO A 243 14.95 13.01 -0.19
C PRO A 243 15.79 13.93 0.71
N ASN A 244 15.47 15.21 0.68
CA ASN A 244 16.10 16.20 1.56
C ASN A 244 15.75 15.92 3.05
N ARG A 245 16.56 16.51 3.95
CA ARG A 245 16.40 16.33 5.41
C ARG A 245 15.02 16.73 5.94
N GLN A 246 14.35 17.68 5.29
CA GLN A 246 13.03 18.15 5.71
C GLN A 246 11.95 17.08 5.43
N THR A 247 12.00 16.44 4.28
CA THR A 247 11.13 15.31 3.95
C THR A 247 11.37 14.12 4.88
N VAL A 248 12.65 13.76 5.11
CA VAL A 248 13.00 12.69 6.06
C VAL A 248 12.40 12.97 7.44
N LYS A 249 12.58 14.21 7.96
CA LYS A 249 12.04 14.60 9.27
C LYS A 249 10.51 14.56 9.31
N ALA A 250 9.84 14.97 8.22
CA ALA A 250 8.37 14.95 8.15
C ALA A 250 7.82 13.51 8.17
N LEU A 251 8.54 12.57 7.56
CA LEU A 251 8.15 11.17 7.53
C LEU A 251 8.52 10.40 8.80
N ALA A 252 9.51 10.86 9.57
CA ALA A 252 9.99 10.17 10.76
C ALA A 252 8.86 9.89 11.76
N ALA A 253 8.06 10.91 12.10
CA ALA A 253 6.95 10.78 13.05
C ALA A 253 5.88 9.78 12.55
N LEU A 254 5.53 9.85 11.26
CA LEU A 254 4.59 8.89 10.65
C LEU A 254 5.17 7.47 10.68
N THR A 255 6.47 7.31 10.42
CA THR A 255 7.12 6.00 10.46
C THR A 255 7.18 5.44 11.89
N ASP A 256 7.40 6.29 12.91
CA ASP A 256 7.34 5.92 14.32
C ASP A 256 5.95 5.36 14.69
N GLU A 257 4.88 6.08 14.36
CA GLU A 257 3.50 5.65 14.59
C GLU A 257 3.18 4.33 13.87
N LEU A 258 3.62 4.19 12.62
CA LEU A 258 3.42 2.97 11.85
C LEU A 258 4.16 1.79 12.48
N GLN A 259 5.41 1.97 12.90
CA GLN A 259 6.22 0.92 13.51
C GLN A 259 5.59 0.46 14.84
N GLU A 260 5.22 1.38 15.70
CA GLU A 260 4.50 1.06 16.96
C GLU A 260 3.19 0.31 16.71
N SER A 261 2.42 0.74 15.70
CA SER A 261 1.17 0.07 15.30
C SER A 261 1.41 -1.35 14.80
N LEU A 262 2.46 -1.57 14.01
CA LEU A 262 2.83 -2.89 13.46
C LEU A 262 3.33 -3.82 14.57
N GLU A 263 4.17 -3.34 15.48
CA GLU A 263 4.70 -4.10 16.61
C GLU A 263 3.60 -4.45 17.62
N GLY A 264 2.75 -3.51 17.98
CA GLY A 264 1.62 -3.73 18.89
C GLY A 264 0.61 -4.76 18.37
N LYS A 265 0.47 -4.87 17.04
CA LYS A 265 -0.36 -5.89 16.39
C LYS A 265 0.29 -7.28 16.43
N ARG A 266 1.64 -7.37 16.44
CA ARG A 266 2.40 -8.64 16.55
C ARG A 266 2.29 -9.26 17.94
N VAL A 267 2.44 -8.48 19.00
CA VAL A 267 2.40 -8.95 20.40
C VAL A 267 1.05 -9.58 20.72
N LYS A 268 -0.05 -9.04 20.24
CA LYS A 268 -1.40 -9.59 20.45
C LYS A 268 -1.65 -10.93 19.73
N HIS A 269 -0.82 -11.32 18.78
CA HIS A 269 -0.95 -12.59 18.06
C HIS A 269 -0.05 -13.69 18.67
N GLY A 270 1.06 -13.33 19.31
CA GLY A 270 1.99 -14.27 19.94
C GLY A 270 1.48 -14.89 21.25
N THR A 271 0.39 -14.38 21.83
CA THR A 271 -0.17 -14.83 23.12
C THR A 271 -1.39 -15.75 23.00
N ARG A 272 -1.70 -16.25 21.80
CA ARG A 272 -2.72 -17.28 21.61
C ARG A 272 -2.08 -18.55 21.08
N THR A 273 -1.37 -19.26 21.94
CA THR A 273 -1.16 -20.71 21.81
C THR A 273 -1.78 -21.35 23.05
N PRO A 274 -2.64 -22.37 22.88
CA PRO A 274 -3.31 -23.06 23.98
C PRO A 274 -2.36 -23.85 24.86
#